data_f40d6743924046ba893d98ec0a121251
#
_entry.id   f40d6743924046ba893d98ec0a121251
#
_cell.length_a   1.000
_cell.length_b   1.000
_cell.length_c   1.000
_cell.angle_alpha   90.00
_cell.angle_beta   90.00
_cell.angle_gamma   90.00
#
_symmetry.space_group_name_H-M   'P 1'
#
loop_
_entity.id
_entity.type
_entity.pdbx_description
1 polymer ?
#
loop_
_entity_poly.entity_id
_entity_poly.type
_entity_poly.pdbx_seq_one_letter_code
_entity_poly.pdbx_strand_id
1 'polypeptide(L)'
;MLDPDLSLPADYLWQIDARLREFGVDPAVWFAAAGLDAASQRELGCGAAQSGPSASADPQLRVPLAKFVRLVQAALQTSGEPALGLLVGERLLAHTHGVLGGALLQARSLREALALLERFMALRMPLITLSPQHHGDEVRVCFVEAWPLGELQRPLLESTLLSVRNLLDALTLGASRAGSVAFAFEAPEYARLARELLRSPVRYGQQWTGFSLPIHVLDAPLKQADPAAFEEAARSCQRALDRLDADASLSVRVQRLLLQAPAGLPSLQASARRLRLSPRTLHRRLVEQGTSFRQLLDEVRHSLALAQLRSGRSSIEAIAYRLGYTDSANFRRAFKRWQGVAPGQWRRVCAGVPAGTGVEARQAALGDGDASKSVDLPIAPD
;
A
#
# COMPACT_ATOMS: atom_id res chain seq x y z
N MET A 1 2.29 -15.32 -4.78
CA MET A 1 1.41 -15.26 -5.99
C MET A 1 0.23 -14.40 -5.60
N LEU A 2 -0.22 -13.47 -6.45
CA LEU A 2 -1.42 -12.66 -6.17
C LEU A 2 -2.65 -13.60 -6.21
N ASP A 3 -3.54 -13.44 -5.22
CA ASP A 3 -4.76 -14.25 -5.19
C ASP A 3 -5.63 -13.91 -6.40
N PRO A 4 -6.04 -14.92 -7.21
CA PRO A 4 -6.81 -14.72 -8.43
C PRO A 4 -8.18 -14.05 -8.20
N ASP A 5 -8.73 -14.16 -6.99
CA ASP A 5 -10.05 -13.62 -6.64
C ASP A 5 -10.00 -12.16 -6.17
N LEU A 6 -8.79 -11.57 -6.01
CA LEU A 6 -8.68 -10.14 -5.77
C LEU A 6 -9.05 -9.36 -7.02
N SER A 7 -9.91 -8.36 -6.84
CA SER A 7 -10.37 -7.51 -7.94
C SER A 7 -10.43 -6.04 -7.53
N LEU A 8 -10.29 -5.16 -8.52
CA LEU A 8 -10.42 -3.71 -8.38
C LEU A 8 -11.61 -3.18 -9.19
N PRO A 9 -12.20 -2.05 -8.80
CA PRO A 9 -13.21 -1.39 -9.61
C PRO A 9 -12.68 -1.01 -10.98
N ALA A 10 -13.51 -1.17 -12.02
CA ALA A 10 -13.16 -0.80 -13.38
C ALA A 10 -12.99 0.71 -13.59
N ASP A 11 -13.57 1.54 -12.72
CA ASP A 11 -13.47 3.00 -12.76
C ASP A 11 -12.03 3.50 -12.92
N TYR A 12 -11.07 2.80 -12.31
CA TYR A 12 -9.66 3.16 -12.41
C TYR A 12 -9.11 2.95 -13.82
N LEU A 13 -9.57 1.91 -14.52
CA LEU A 13 -9.17 1.68 -15.91
C LEU A 13 -9.73 2.75 -16.84
N TRP A 14 -10.94 3.27 -16.57
CA TRP A 14 -11.50 4.37 -17.35
C TRP A 14 -10.70 5.68 -17.20
N GLN A 15 -10.17 5.95 -16.01
CA GLN A 15 -9.28 7.09 -15.80
C GLN A 15 -7.93 6.91 -16.51
N ILE A 16 -7.41 5.67 -16.53
CA ILE A 16 -6.21 5.34 -17.30
C ILE A 16 -6.50 5.49 -18.81
N ASP A 17 -7.58 4.93 -19.32
CA ASP A 17 -8.01 5.04 -20.72
C ASP A 17 -8.12 6.50 -21.18
N ALA A 18 -8.80 7.32 -20.38
CA ALA A 18 -8.95 8.74 -20.66
C ALA A 18 -7.60 9.47 -20.73
N ARG A 19 -6.68 9.15 -19.82
CA ARG A 19 -5.33 9.75 -19.81
C ARG A 19 -4.47 9.26 -20.98
N LEU A 20 -4.52 7.98 -21.31
CA LEU A 20 -3.80 7.42 -22.46
C LEU A 20 -4.22 8.05 -23.79
N ARG A 21 -5.51 8.32 -23.96
CA ARG A 21 -6.02 9.03 -25.15
C ARG A 21 -5.51 10.46 -25.25
N GLU A 22 -5.38 11.18 -24.13
CA GLU A 22 -4.76 12.50 -24.11
C GLU A 22 -3.30 12.46 -24.60
N PHE A 23 -2.62 11.32 -24.41
CA PHE A 23 -1.27 11.07 -24.95
C PHE A 23 -1.28 10.50 -26.37
N GLY A 24 -2.45 10.36 -27.01
CA GLY A 24 -2.59 9.83 -28.36
C GLY A 24 -2.45 8.29 -28.44
N VAL A 25 -2.51 7.57 -27.31
CA VAL A 25 -2.46 6.10 -27.30
C VAL A 25 -3.84 5.54 -27.64
N ASP A 26 -3.90 4.73 -28.70
CA ASP A 26 -5.12 4.01 -29.04
C ASP A 26 -5.42 2.93 -27.98
N PRO A 27 -6.65 2.88 -27.42
CA PRO A 27 -7.06 1.83 -26.51
C PRO A 27 -6.85 0.41 -27.03
N ALA A 28 -6.98 0.17 -28.33
CA ALA A 28 -6.72 -1.13 -28.92
C ALA A 28 -5.23 -1.54 -28.80
N VAL A 29 -4.32 -0.59 -28.99
CA VAL A 29 -2.87 -0.81 -28.81
C VAL A 29 -2.56 -1.11 -27.34
N TRP A 30 -3.15 -0.35 -26.41
CA TRP A 30 -3.00 -0.59 -24.98
C TRP A 30 -3.48 -1.99 -24.56
N PHE A 31 -4.68 -2.40 -25.00
CA PHE A 31 -5.24 -3.71 -24.66
C PHE A 31 -4.42 -4.86 -25.28
N ALA A 32 -4.00 -4.72 -26.54
CA ALA A 32 -3.15 -5.70 -27.20
C ALA A 32 -1.80 -5.86 -26.46
N ALA A 33 -1.17 -4.77 -26.01
CA ALA A 33 0.04 -4.80 -25.21
C ALA A 33 -0.15 -5.53 -23.86
N ALA A 34 -1.37 -5.48 -23.29
CA ALA A 34 -1.73 -6.25 -22.10
C ALA A 34 -2.06 -7.74 -22.40
N GLY A 35 -1.98 -8.17 -23.67
CA GLY A 35 -2.38 -9.52 -24.10
C GLY A 35 -3.89 -9.73 -24.00
N LEU A 36 -4.70 -8.70 -24.26
CA LEU A 36 -6.15 -8.71 -24.22
C LEU A 36 -6.72 -8.31 -25.58
N ASP A 37 -7.89 -8.85 -25.89
CA ASP A 37 -8.58 -8.64 -27.16
C ASP A 37 -9.61 -7.50 -27.10
N ALA A 38 -10.17 -7.15 -28.25
CA ALA A 38 -11.22 -6.15 -28.38
C ALA A 38 -12.52 -6.53 -27.63
N ALA A 39 -12.77 -7.81 -27.37
CA ALA A 39 -13.91 -8.25 -26.56
C ALA A 39 -13.72 -7.85 -25.11
N SER A 40 -12.52 -8.09 -24.55
CA SER A 40 -12.14 -7.65 -23.21
C SER A 40 -12.17 -6.13 -23.06
N GLN A 41 -11.78 -5.38 -24.08
CA GLN A 41 -11.86 -3.91 -24.10
C GLN A 41 -13.31 -3.44 -23.98
N ARG A 42 -14.21 -4.01 -24.76
CA ARG A 42 -15.65 -3.69 -24.73
C ARG A 42 -16.30 -4.08 -23.39
N GLU A 43 -15.98 -5.27 -22.87
CA GLU A 43 -16.44 -5.76 -21.58
C GLU A 43 -16.09 -4.76 -20.44
N LEU A 44 -14.89 -4.20 -20.48
CA LEU A 44 -14.41 -3.25 -19.49
C LEU A 44 -14.84 -1.80 -19.76
N GLY A 45 -15.60 -1.54 -20.84
CA GLY A 45 -16.08 -0.20 -21.17
C GLY A 45 -15.00 0.80 -21.55
N CYS A 46 -13.80 0.33 -21.97
CA CYS A 46 -12.71 1.17 -22.42
C CYS A 46 -12.81 1.40 -23.94
N GLY A 47 -12.43 2.59 -24.42
CA GLY A 47 -12.46 2.85 -25.86
C GLY A 47 -13.71 3.57 -26.37
N ALA A 48 -14.74 3.81 -25.57
CA ALA A 48 -15.90 4.59 -25.98
C ALA A 48 -15.55 6.08 -26.14
N ALA A 49 -16.09 6.72 -27.19
CA ALA A 49 -15.74 8.11 -27.58
C ALA A 49 -16.15 9.18 -26.57
N GLN A 50 -16.81 8.83 -25.48
CA GLN A 50 -17.26 9.78 -24.46
C GLN A 50 -16.41 9.65 -23.18
N SER A 51 -15.83 10.76 -22.76
CA SER A 51 -15.07 10.94 -21.53
C SER A 51 -16.01 10.87 -20.31
N GLY A 52 -16.39 9.67 -19.91
CA GLY A 52 -17.25 9.42 -18.77
C GLY A 52 -17.63 7.93 -18.75
N PRO A 53 -18.10 7.41 -17.61
CA PRO A 53 -18.64 6.07 -17.60
C PRO A 53 -19.72 6.02 -18.70
N SER A 54 -19.54 5.14 -19.69
CA SER A 54 -20.60 4.85 -20.65
C SER A 54 -21.86 4.62 -19.80
N ALA A 55 -22.99 5.21 -20.22
CA ALA A 55 -24.27 5.01 -19.54
C ALA A 55 -24.67 3.53 -19.40
N SER A 56 -23.91 2.62 -20.04
CA SER A 56 -24.02 1.17 -19.97
C SER A 56 -22.96 0.50 -19.08
N ALA A 57 -21.98 1.22 -18.52
CA ALA A 57 -20.97 0.61 -17.66
C ALA A 57 -21.55 0.37 -16.27
N ASP A 58 -21.58 -0.88 -15.84
CA ASP A 58 -22.00 -1.26 -14.50
C ASP A 58 -21.05 -0.62 -13.47
N PRO A 59 -21.55 0.26 -12.59
CA PRO A 59 -20.72 0.87 -11.54
C PRO A 59 -20.19 -0.16 -10.53
N GLN A 60 -20.65 -1.39 -10.58
CA GLN A 60 -20.15 -2.52 -9.77
C GLN A 60 -19.13 -3.38 -10.52
N LEU A 61 -18.82 -3.07 -11.78
CA LEU A 61 -17.86 -3.82 -12.57
C LEU A 61 -16.49 -3.85 -11.90
N ARG A 62 -15.99 -5.04 -11.68
CA ARG A 62 -14.67 -5.27 -11.06
C ARG A 62 -13.78 -6.06 -12.00
N VAL A 63 -12.50 -5.76 -11.93
CA VAL A 63 -11.46 -6.36 -12.78
C VAL A 63 -10.58 -7.24 -11.92
N PRO A 64 -10.38 -8.52 -12.28
CA PRO A 64 -9.43 -9.39 -11.59
C PRO A 64 -8.05 -8.74 -11.51
N LEU A 65 -7.40 -8.84 -10.34
CA LEU A 65 -6.14 -8.15 -10.08
C LEU A 65 -5.07 -8.47 -11.13
N ALA A 66 -4.94 -9.73 -11.55
CA ALA A 66 -3.96 -10.12 -12.57
C ALA A 66 -4.19 -9.40 -13.92
N LYS A 67 -5.46 -9.21 -14.32
CA LYS A 67 -5.85 -8.46 -15.52
C LYS A 67 -5.55 -6.96 -15.35
N PHE A 68 -5.86 -6.41 -14.17
CA PHE A 68 -5.58 -5.02 -13.83
C PHE A 68 -4.08 -4.71 -13.87
N VAL A 69 -3.25 -5.56 -13.26
CA VAL A 69 -1.78 -5.41 -13.25
C VAL A 69 -1.22 -5.35 -14.67
N ARG A 70 -1.64 -6.29 -15.54
CA ARG A 70 -1.20 -6.30 -16.95
C ARG A 70 -1.60 -5.03 -17.70
N LEU A 71 -2.82 -4.54 -17.46
CA LEU A 71 -3.29 -3.30 -18.08
C LEU A 71 -2.51 -2.07 -17.59
N VAL A 72 -2.18 -1.99 -16.31
CA VAL A 72 -1.36 -0.87 -15.80
C VAL A 72 0.07 -0.94 -16.34
N GLN A 73 0.69 -2.12 -16.39
CA GLN A 73 2.03 -2.29 -16.98
C GLN A 73 2.03 -1.91 -18.47
N ALA A 74 1.03 -2.39 -19.24
CA ALA A 74 0.88 -2.03 -20.63
C ALA A 74 0.65 -0.50 -20.81
N ALA A 75 -0.11 0.13 -19.93
CA ALA A 75 -0.33 1.59 -19.96
C ALA A 75 0.99 2.36 -19.78
N LEU A 76 1.83 1.97 -18.82
CA LEU A 76 3.15 2.56 -18.61
C LEU A 76 4.07 2.37 -19.82
N GLN A 77 4.05 1.18 -20.43
CA GLN A 77 4.86 0.87 -21.61
C GLN A 77 4.41 1.62 -22.86
N THR A 78 3.10 1.65 -23.13
CA THR A 78 2.56 2.26 -24.37
C THR A 78 2.55 3.77 -24.33
N SER A 79 2.38 4.38 -23.15
CA SER A 79 2.46 5.84 -22.99
C SER A 79 3.89 6.35 -22.95
N GLY A 80 4.84 5.55 -22.48
CA GLY A 80 6.19 6.01 -22.15
C GLY A 80 6.23 7.09 -21.08
N GLU A 81 5.12 7.35 -20.37
CA GLU A 81 4.99 8.41 -19.37
C GLU A 81 5.30 7.87 -17.97
N PRO A 82 6.48 8.20 -17.40
CA PRO A 82 6.87 7.70 -16.09
C PRO A 82 6.03 8.28 -14.94
N ALA A 83 5.40 9.45 -15.13
CA ALA A 83 4.52 10.10 -14.16
C ALA A 83 3.05 9.67 -14.27
N LEU A 84 2.73 8.63 -15.07
CA LEU A 84 1.35 8.18 -15.32
C LEU A 84 0.56 7.99 -14.02
N GLY A 85 1.19 7.49 -12.95
CA GLY A 85 0.55 7.32 -11.64
C GLY A 85 -0.01 8.63 -11.08
N LEU A 86 0.78 9.70 -11.09
CA LEU A 86 0.34 11.03 -10.67
C LEU A 86 -0.77 11.57 -11.57
N LEU A 87 -0.59 11.46 -12.88
CA LEU A 87 -1.51 12.01 -13.87
C LEU A 87 -2.88 11.32 -13.85
N VAL A 88 -2.92 10.03 -13.54
CA VAL A 88 -4.16 9.29 -13.28
C VAL A 88 -4.73 9.70 -11.91
N GLY A 89 -3.89 9.81 -10.88
CA GLY A 89 -4.30 10.23 -9.53
C GLY A 89 -4.97 11.60 -9.50
N GLU A 90 -4.55 12.53 -10.35
CA GLU A 90 -5.18 13.85 -10.52
C GLU A 90 -6.65 13.76 -10.89
N ARG A 91 -7.04 12.76 -11.68
CA ARG A 91 -8.41 12.52 -12.11
C ARG A 91 -9.27 11.74 -11.11
N LEU A 92 -8.66 11.17 -10.08
CA LEU A 92 -9.36 10.41 -9.04
C LEU A 92 -9.95 11.35 -8.00
N LEU A 93 -11.17 11.82 -8.28
CA LEU A 93 -11.93 12.74 -7.43
C LEU A 93 -12.92 11.94 -6.54
N ALA A 94 -13.60 12.63 -5.61
CA ALA A 94 -14.52 11.96 -4.67
C ALA A 94 -15.56 11.08 -5.37
N HIS A 95 -16.15 11.53 -6.48
CA HIS A 95 -17.16 10.78 -7.21
C HIS A 95 -16.63 9.50 -7.87
N THR A 96 -15.32 9.42 -8.18
CA THR A 96 -14.70 8.20 -8.72
C THR A 96 -14.58 7.08 -7.70
N HIS A 97 -14.84 7.37 -6.42
CA HIS A 97 -14.76 6.38 -5.35
C HIS A 97 -16.13 5.78 -4.96
N GLY A 98 -17.18 6.03 -5.77
CA GLY A 98 -18.51 5.46 -5.56
C GLY A 98 -19.08 5.79 -4.18
N VAL A 99 -19.73 4.81 -3.55
CA VAL A 99 -20.36 4.99 -2.22
C VAL A 99 -19.38 5.45 -1.14
N LEU A 100 -18.11 5.04 -1.19
CA LEU A 100 -17.10 5.45 -0.22
C LEU A 100 -16.80 6.95 -0.34
N GLY A 101 -16.62 7.45 -1.56
CA GLY A 101 -16.37 8.87 -1.80
C GLY A 101 -17.55 9.73 -1.35
N GLY A 102 -18.79 9.31 -1.65
CA GLY A 102 -20.00 9.98 -1.17
C GLY A 102 -20.09 10.00 0.37
N ALA A 103 -19.77 8.89 1.02
CA ALA A 103 -19.77 8.78 2.49
C ALA A 103 -18.75 9.75 3.12
N LEU A 104 -17.54 9.80 2.57
CA LEU A 104 -16.46 10.65 3.08
C LEU A 104 -16.88 12.13 3.07
N LEU A 105 -17.57 12.59 2.01
CA LEU A 105 -18.00 13.99 1.89
C LEU A 105 -19.01 14.41 2.96
N GLN A 106 -19.68 13.49 3.63
CA GLN A 106 -20.66 13.76 4.70
C GLN A 106 -20.07 13.71 6.11
N ALA A 107 -18.76 13.41 6.25
CA ALA A 107 -18.10 13.29 7.54
C ALA A 107 -18.11 14.61 8.32
N ARG A 108 -18.18 14.52 9.66
CA ARG A 108 -18.17 15.69 10.57
C ARG A 108 -16.78 16.29 10.75
N SER A 109 -15.75 15.46 10.59
CA SER A 109 -14.36 15.85 10.79
C SER A 109 -13.42 15.00 9.91
N LEU A 110 -12.18 15.46 9.72
CA LEU A 110 -11.16 14.66 9.04
C LEU A 110 -10.83 13.37 9.79
N ARG A 111 -10.94 13.36 11.10
CA ARG A 111 -10.75 12.14 11.92
C ARG A 111 -11.79 11.07 11.55
N GLU A 112 -13.07 11.48 11.46
CA GLU A 112 -14.15 10.57 11.08
C GLU A 112 -13.98 10.07 9.64
N ALA A 113 -13.62 10.96 8.70
CA ALA A 113 -13.33 10.59 7.33
C ALA A 113 -12.16 9.61 7.21
N LEU A 114 -11.05 9.84 7.93
CA LEU A 114 -9.90 8.94 7.93
C LEU A 114 -10.23 7.56 8.53
N ALA A 115 -11.01 7.51 9.60
CA ALA A 115 -11.46 6.25 10.19
C ALA A 115 -12.35 5.45 9.22
N LEU A 116 -13.24 6.15 8.49
CA LEU A 116 -14.06 5.53 7.45
C LEU A 116 -13.21 5.02 6.28
N LEU A 117 -12.25 5.83 5.83
CA LEU A 117 -11.35 5.48 4.73
C LEU A 117 -10.47 4.27 5.12
N GLU A 118 -9.89 4.25 6.32
CA GLU A 118 -9.13 3.11 6.84
C GLU A 118 -9.97 1.83 6.84
N ARG A 119 -11.20 1.91 7.33
CA ARG A 119 -12.11 0.77 7.43
C ARG A 119 -12.52 0.21 6.07
N PHE A 120 -12.79 1.07 5.08
CA PHE A 120 -13.37 0.69 3.80
C PHE A 120 -12.42 0.83 2.60
N MET A 121 -11.14 1.10 2.83
CA MET A 121 -10.13 1.21 1.76
C MET A 121 -10.13 0.00 0.82
N ALA A 122 -10.34 -1.20 1.38
CA ALA A 122 -10.37 -2.45 0.61
C ALA A 122 -11.49 -2.52 -0.45
N LEU A 123 -12.55 -1.71 -0.32
CA LEU A 123 -13.58 -1.60 -1.36
C LEU A 123 -13.01 -1.04 -2.67
N ARG A 124 -12.04 -0.16 -2.55
CA ARG A 124 -11.47 0.59 -3.68
C ARG A 124 -10.07 0.13 -4.03
N MET A 125 -9.18 0.01 -3.06
CA MET A 125 -7.78 -0.34 -3.26
C MET A 125 -7.34 -1.41 -2.25
N PRO A 126 -7.63 -2.70 -2.51
CA PRO A 126 -7.26 -3.79 -1.59
C PRO A 126 -5.76 -4.03 -1.47
N LEU A 127 -4.95 -3.40 -2.34
CA LEU A 127 -3.50 -3.55 -2.38
C LEU A 127 -2.76 -2.65 -1.39
N ILE A 128 -3.45 -1.64 -0.85
CA ILE A 128 -2.87 -0.64 0.05
C ILE A 128 -3.77 -0.51 1.27
N THR A 129 -3.18 -0.49 2.45
CA THR A 129 -3.87 -0.18 3.70
C THR A 129 -3.40 1.16 4.25
N LEU A 130 -4.27 1.81 4.99
CA LEU A 130 -3.94 3.04 5.70
C LEU A 130 -3.60 2.72 7.14
N SER A 131 -2.62 3.42 7.70
CA SER A 131 -2.19 3.29 9.10
C SER A 131 -1.92 4.68 9.67
N PRO A 132 -2.91 5.31 10.31
CA PRO A 132 -2.70 6.58 11.03
C PRO A 132 -1.77 6.36 12.22
N GLN A 133 -0.76 7.23 12.40
CA GLN A 133 0.22 7.16 13.47
C GLN A 133 0.43 8.54 14.09
N HIS A 134 0.31 8.63 15.40
CA HIS A 134 0.64 9.86 16.12
C HIS A 134 2.15 10.11 16.14
N HIS A 135 2.56 11.34 15.84
CA HIS A 135 3.95 11.75 15.80
C HIS A 135 4.12 13.21 16.25
N GLY A 136 4.27 13.42 17.55
CA GLY A 136 4.22 14.76 18.14
C GLY A 136 2.87 15.43 17.90
N ASP A 137 2.89 16.64 17.34
CA ASP A 137 1.69 17.43 17.02
C ASP A 137 1.06 17.09 15.65
N GLU A 138 1.56 16.05 15.00
CA GLU A 138 1.07 15.58 13.71
C GLU A 138 0.54 14.15 13.76
N VAL A 139 -0.42 13.84 12.89
CA VAL A 139 -0.79 12.47 12.53
C VAL A 139 -0.22 12.18 11.15
N ARG A 140 0.57 11.13 11.04
CA ARG A 140 1.05 10.57 9.78
C ARG A 140 0.08 9.49 9.31
N VAL A 141 -0.52 9.69 8.15
CA VAL A 141 -1.34 8.69 7.48
C VAL A 141 -0.43 7.91 6.55
N CYS A 142 0.04 6.75 7.02
CA CYS A 142 0.96 5.89 6.28
C CYS A 142 0.20 4.97 5.34
N PHE A 143 0.65 4.90 4.08
CA PHE A 143 0.17 3.94 3.09
C PHE A 143 1.08 2.71 3.15
N VAL A 144 0.50 1.58 3.52
CA VAL A 144 1.20 0.31 3.69
C VAL A 144 0.75 -0.64 2.59
N GLU A 145 1.70 -1.20 1.86
CA GLU A 145 1.41 -2.24 0.88
C GLU A 145 0.85 -3.47 1.58
N ALA A 146 -0.37 -3.84 1.24
CA ALA A 146 -0.97 -5.10 1.66
C ALA A 146 -0.36 -6.29 0.91
N TRP A 147 0.18 -6.03 -0.29
CA TRP A 147 0.81 -6.98 -1.19
C TRP A 147 2.08 -6.38 -1.80
N PRO A 148 3.08 -7.23 -2.15
CA PRO A 148 4.25 -6.75 -2.90
C PRO A 148 3.83 -6.20 -4.25
N LEU A 149 3.89 -4.88 -4.42
CA LEU A 149 3.45 -4.19 -5.63
C LEU A 149 4.48 -4.26 -6.78
N GLY A 150 5.74 -4.61 -6.47
CA GLY A 150 6.80 -4.69 -7.49
C GLY A 150 6.96 -3.37 -8.26
N GLU A 151 6.98 -3.44 -9.58
CA GLU A 151 7.11 -2.27 -10.47
C GLU A 151 5.91 -1.31 -10.38
N LEU A 152 4.74 -1.81 -9.96
CA LEU A 152 3.55 -0.99 -9.78
C LEU A 152 3.56 -0.18 -8.48
N GLN A 153 4.53 -0.37 -7.59
CA GLN A 153 4.61 0.32 -6.31
C GLN A 153 4.50 1.84 -6.46
N ARG A 154 5.37 2.41 -7.28
CA ARG A 154 5.41 3.86 -7.48
C ARG A 154 4.12 4.40 -8.09
N PRO A 155 3.65 3.96 -9.27
CA PRO A 155 2.45 4.52 -9.88
C PRO A 155 1.20 4.31 -9.03
N LEU A 156 1.04 3.20 -8.31
CA LEU A 156 -0.11 2.97 -7.43
C LEU A 156 -0.07 3.82 -6.16
N LEU A 157 1.10 3.98 -5.53
CA LEU A 157 1.24 4.84 -4.35
C LEU A 157 1.04 6.31 -4.70
N GLU A 158 1.60 6.78 -5.82
CA GLU A 158 1.43 8.14 -6.31
C GLU A 158 -0.04 8.45 -6.62
N SER A 159 -0.71 7.58 -7.38
CA SER A 159 -2.13 7.78 -7.73
C SER A 159 -3.03 7.73 -6.51
N THR A 160 -2.80 6.79 -5.60
CA THR A 160 -3.61 6.66 -4.37
C THR A 160 -3.40 7.86 -3.45
N LEU A 161 -2.15 8.31 -3.28
CA LEU A 161 -1.85 9.44 -2.40
C LEU A 161 -2.45 10.74 -2.96
N LEU A 162 -2.32 10.97 -4.27
CA LEU A 162 -2.93 12.15 -4.89
C LEU A 162 -4.46 12.10 -4.85
N SER A 163 -5.05 10.92 -5.03
CA SER A 163 -6.49 10.70 -4.86
C SER A 163 -6.98 11.04 -3.44
N VAL A 164 -6.28 10.55 -2.40
CA VAL A 164 -6.64 10.90 -1.01
C VAL A 164 -6.44 12.40 -0.74
N ARG A 165 -5.42 12.99 -1.31
CA ARG A 165 -5.23 14.44 -1.24
C ARG A 165 -6.40 15.20 -1.91
N ASN A 166 -6.88 14.77 -3.07
CA ASN A 166 -8.06 15.35 -3.70
C ASN A 166 -9.32 15.23 -2.82
N LEU A 167 -9.46 14.10 -2.11
CA LEU A 167 -10.51 13.92 -1.10
C LEU A 167 -10.37 14.92 0.06
N LEU A 168 -9.16 15.11 0.60
CA LEU A 168 -8.91 16.09 1.66
C LEU A 168 -9.27 17.53 1.21
N ASP A 169 -8.90 17.89 -0.01
CA ASP A 169 -9.25 19.20 -0.58
C ASP A 169 -10.78 19.36 -0.69
N ALA A 170 -11.49 18.34 -1.17
CA ALA A 170 -12.94 18.36 -1.29
C ALA A 170 -13.61 18.48 0.09
N LEU A 171 -13.16 17.72 1.08
CA LEU A 171 -13.66 17.73 2.46
C LEU A 171 -13.47 19.09 3.13
N THR A 172 -12.31 19.70 2.94
CA THR A 172 -11.96 20.98 3.61
C THR A 172 -12.24 22.20 2.75
N LEU A 173 -12.81 22.04 1.55
CA LEU A 173 -12.97 23.09 0.55
C LEU A 173 -11.64 23.85 0.27
N GLY A 174 -10.52 23.09 0.30
CA GLY A 174 -9.19 23.63 0.09
C GLY A 174 -8.60 24.39 1.31
N ALA A 175 -9.29 24.44 2.44
CA ALA A 175 -8.85 25.18 3.62
C ALA A 175 -7.71 24.50 4.36
N SER A 176 -7.65 23.16 4.35
CA SER A 176 -6.58 22.41 4.98
C SER A 176 -5.70 21.74 3.94
N ARG A 177 -4.39 21.89 4.12
CA ARG A 177 -3.39 21.21 3.29
C ARG A 177 -2.67 20.15 4.13
N ALA A 178 -2.22 19.09 3.50
CA ALA A 178 -1.27 18.19 4.13
C ALA A 178 -0.03 18.98 4.59
N GLY A 179 0.46 18.72 5.79
CA GLY A 179 1.67 19.35 6.31
C GLY A 179 2.88 18.98 5.47
N SER A 180 3.01 17.70 5.12
CA SER A 180 4.01 17.20 4.17
C SER A 180 3.56 15.86 3.56
N VAL A 181 4.11 15.57 2.38
CA VAL A 181 3.99 14.27 1.72
C VAL A 181 5.35 13.59 1.74
N ALA A 182 5.36 12.29 2.00
CA ALA A 182 6.55 11.47 2.04
C ALA A 182 6.43 10.29 1.10
N PHE A 183 7.50 9.97 0.38
CA PHE A 183 7.66 8.75 -0.40
C PHE A 183 8.89 7.99 0.06
N ALA A 184 8.76 6.66 0.18
CA ALA A 184 9.86 5.79 0.57
C ALA A 184 10.85 5.50 -0.58
N PHE A 185 10.45 5.77 -1.82
CA PHE A 185 11.30 5.63 -3.00
C PHE A 185 12.08 6.92 -3.30
N GLU A 186 13.14 6.78 -4.09
CA GLU A 186 13.98 7.89 -4.53
C GLU A 186 13.23 8.88 -5.45
N ALA A 187 13.69 10.13 -5.46
CA ALA A 187 13.08 11.18 -6.26
C ALA A 187 13.14 10.82 -7.76
N PRO A 188 12.00 10.74 -8.45
CA PRO A 188 11.97 10.55 -9.90
C PRO A 188 12.35 11.86 -10.63
N GLU A 189 12.66 11.75 -11.90
CA GLU A 189 12.97 12.92 -12.75
C GLU A 189 11.81 13.95 -12.77
N TYR A 190 10.55 13.44 -12.68
CA TYR A 190 9.34 14.26 -12.62
C TYR A 190 8.95 14.72 -11.19
N ALA A 191 9.87 14.70 -10.23
CA ALA A 191 9.59 15.12 -8.84
C ALA A 191 9.04 16.54 -8.71
N ARG A 192 9.29 17.42 -9.69
CA ARG A 192 8.71 18.75 -9.76
C ARG A 192 7.19 18.69 -9.97
N LEU A 193 6.73 17.87 -10.92
CA LEU A 193 5.32 17.65 -11.21
C LEU A 193 4.59 17.11 -9.95
N ALA A 194 5.20 16.18 -9.22
CA ALA A 194 4.62 15.68 -7.98
C ALA A 194 4.37 16.80 -6.96
N ARG A 195 5.31 17.75 -6.80
CA ARG A 195 5.13 18.89 -5.89
C ARG A 195 4.02 19.84 -6.36
N GLU A 196 3.92 20.06 -7.66
CA GLU A 196 2.89 20.90 -8.25
C GLU A 196 1.49 20.31 -8.06
N LEU A 197 1.32 19.00 -8.34
CA LEU A 197 0.04 18.33 -8.21
C LEU A 197 -0.38 18.11 -6.75
N LEU A 198 0.55 17.71 -5.88
CA LEU A 198 0.28 17.47 -4.47
C LEU A 198 0.12 18.78 -3.66
N ARG A 199 0.60 19.90 -4.17
CA ARG A 199 0.50 21.26 -3.55
C ARG A 199 0.94 21.27 -2.08
N SER A 200 1.89 20.42 -1.73
CA SER A 200 2.45 20.24 -0.38
C SER A 200 3.94 19.96 -0.51
N PRO A 201 4.74 20.22 0.53
CA PRO A 201 6.14 19.81 0.55
C PRO A 201 6.27 18.30 0.36
N VAL A 202 6.99 17.87 -0.69
CA VAL A 202 7.21 16.45 -1.00
C VAL A 202 8.65 16.06 -0.66
N ARG A 203 8.81 15.01 0.13
CA ARG A 203 10.10 14.44 0.56
C ARG A 203 10.21 13.01 0.03
N TYR A 204 11.30 12.71 -0.65
CA TYR A 204 11.64 11.39 -1.17
C TYR A 204 12.70 10.71 -0.28
N GLY A 205 12.94 9.42 -0.49
CA GLY A 205 13.90 8.62 0.29
C GLY A 205 13.53 8.51 1.76
N GLN A 206 12.23 8.64 2.08
CA GLN A 206 11.76 8.59 3.46
C GLN A 206 11.50 7.14 3.90
N GLN A 207 11.45 6.92 5.21
CA GLN A 207 11.16 5.61 5.77
C GLN A 207 9.66 5.21 5.69
N TRP A 208 8.81 6.05 5.10
CA TRP A 208 7.37 5.84 5.00
C TRP A 208 6.83 6.55 3.76
N THR A 209 5.70 6.07 3.27
CA THR A 209 4.93 6.72 2.21
C THR A 209 3.59 7.16 2.76
N GLY A 210 3.19 8.40 2.49
CA GLY A 210 1.93 8.95 2.97
C GLY A 210 1.97 10.47 3.12
N PHE A 211 1.12 10.99 3.97
CA PHE A 211 1.07 12.42 4.28
C PHE A 211 0.91 12.67 5.78
N SER A 212 1.34 13.86 6.24
CA SER A 212 1.11 14.32 7.60
C SER A 212 0.00 15.35 7.66
N LEU A 213 -0.73 15.37 8.77
CA LEU A 213 -1.74 16.38 9.11
C LEU A 213 -1.47 16.87 10.54
N PRO A 214 -1.54 18.20 10.80
CA PRO A 214 -1.53 18.69 12.16
C PRO A 214 -2.73 18.12 12.94
N ILE A 215 -2.49 17.73 14.21
CA ILE A 215 -3.54 17.10 15.04
C ILE A 215 -4.79 17.99 15.16
N HIS A 216 -4.60 19.30 15.31
CA HIS A 216 -5.71 20.23 15.53
C HIS A 216 -6.68 20.34 14.34
N VAL A 217 -6.25 19.99 13.10
CA VAL A 217 -7.16 20.01 11.93
C VAL A 217 -8.02 18.78 11.83
N LEU A 218 -7.68 17.69 12.53
CA LEU A 218 -8.43 16.44 12.45
C LEU A 218 -9.83 16.56 13.04
N ASP A 219 -10.01 17.36 14.08
CA ASP A 219 -11.27 17.51 14.80
C ASP A 219 -12.03 18.79 14.40
N ALA A 220 -11.45 19.58 13.50
CA ALA A 220 -12.12 20.75 12.97
C ALA A 220 -13.43 20.35 12.24
N PRO A 221 -14.55 21.05 12.49
CA PRO A 221 -15.83 20.72 11.87
C PRO A 221 -15.78 20.97 10.36
N LEU A 222 -16.25 19.99 9.58
CA LEU A 222 -16.37 20.11 8.13
C LEU A 222 -17.70 20.77 7.76
N LYS A 223 -17.66 21.69 6.78
CA LYS A 223 -18.81 22.52 6.42
C LYS A 223 -19.96 21.75 5.76
N GLN A 224 -19.66 20.63 5.10
CA GLN A 224 -20.62 19.81 4.35
C GLN A 224 -21.13 18.62 5.19
N ALA A 225 -20.85 18.59 6.48
CA ALA A 225 -21.20 17.49 7.35
C ALA A 225 -22.72 17.25 7.42
N ASP A 226 -23.14 16.02 7.12
CA ASP A 226 -24.48 15.53 7.35
C ASP A 226 -24.39 14.18 8.09
N PRO A 227 -24.61 14.16 9.41
CA PRO A 227 -24.48 12.94 10.21
C PRO A 227 -25.46 11.83 9.78
N ALA A 228 -26.69 12.18 9.33
CA ALA A 228 -27.66 11.17 8.92
C ALA A 228 -27.27 10.56 7.56
N ALA A 229 -26.86 11.38 6.61
CA ALA A 229 -26.32 10.92 5.33
C ALA A 229 -25.04 10.12 5.50
N PHE A 230 -24.14 10.51 6.42
CA PHE A 230 -22.91 9.77 6.74
C PHE A 230 -23.21 8.35 7.24
N GLU A 231 -24.11 8.22 8.23
CA GLU A 231 -24.51 6.93 8.80
C GLU A 231 -25.11 6.00 7.73
N GLU A 232 -25.99 6.51 6.86
CA GLU A 232 -26.59 5.71 5.79
C GLU A 232 -25.55 5.30 4.75
N ALA A 233 -24.66 6.21 4.37
CA ALA A 233 -23.58 5.92 3.43
C ALA A 233 -22.56 4.93 4.04
N ALA A 234 -22.23 5.04 5.34
CA ALA A 234 -21.38 4.07 6.04
C ALA A 234 -22.02 2.67 6.07
N ARG A 235 -23.36 2.59 6.30
CA ARG A 235 -24.09 1.32 6.18
C ARG A 235 -24.04 0.78 4.74
N SER A 236 -24.12 1.63 3.74
CA SER A 236 -23.98 1.23 2.33
C SER A 236 -22.58 0.71 2.01
N CYS A 237 -21.52 1.35 2.54
CA CYS A 237 -20.14 0.84 2.45
C CYS A 237 -20.02 -0.55 3.12
N GLN A 238 -20.64 -0.74 4.30
CA GLN A 238 -20.63 -2.04 4.97
C GLN A 238 -21.33 -3.12 4.12
N ARG A 239 -22.51 -2.82 3.57
CA ARG A 239 -23.21 -3.75 2.66
C ARG A 239 -22.37 -4.10 1.43
N ALA A 240 -21.67 -3.11 0.86
CA ALA A 240 -20.77 -3.33 -0.27
C ALA A 240 -19.57 -4.22 0.11
N LEU A 241 -18.99 -4.02 1.31
CA LEU A 241 -17.92 -4.87 1.82
C LEU A 241 -18.39 -6.30 2.09
N ASP A 242 -19.58 -6.46 2.69
CA ASP A 242 -20.18 -7.77 2.96
C ASP A 242 -20.43 -8.55 1.66
N ARG A 243 -20.88 -7.89 0.59
CA ARG A 243 -21.03 -8.51 -0.75
C ARG A 243 -19.67 -8.89 -1.31
N LEU A 244 -18.70 -8.00 -1.29
CA LEU A 244 -17.34 -8.29 -1.74
C LEU A 244 -16.72 -9.46 -0.98
N ASP A 245 -17.04 -9.62 0.32
CA ASP A 245 -16.63 -10.76 1.12
C ASP A 245 -17.41 -12.04 0.82
N ALA A 246 -18.68 -11.94 0.46
CA ALA A 246 -19.49 -13.09 0.06
C ALA A 246 -19.01 -13.68 -1.28
N ASP A 247 -18.65 -12.82 -2.22
CA ASP A 247 -18.18 -13.20 -3.55
C ASP A 247 -16.69 -13.62 -3.55
N ALA A 248 -15.94 -13.21 -2.53
CA ALA A 248 -14.52 -13.54 -2.40
C ALA A 248 -14.32 -14.99 -1.93
N SER A 249 -13.26 -15.62 -2.42
CA SER A 249 -12.80 -16.90 -1.90
C SER A 249 -12.50 -16.82 -0.39
N LEU A 250 -12.56 -17.97 0.26
CA LEU A 250 -12.27 -18.01 1.70
C LEU A 250 -10.82 -17.58 2.00
N SER A 251 -9.89 -17.85 1.09
CA SER A 251 -8.50 -17.39 1.17
C SER A 251 -8.39 -15.87 1.22
N VAL A 252 -9.05 -15.15 0.30
CA VAL A 252 -9.09 -13.66 0.29
C VAL A 252 -9.70 -13.11 1.57
N ARG A 253 -10.79 -13.70 2.05
CA ARG A 253 -11.45 -13.29 3.30
C ARG A 253 -10.53 -13.46 4.51
N VAL A 254 -9.78 -14.56 4.58
CA VAL A 254 -8.78 -14.80 5.63
C VAL A 254 -7.65 -13.79 5.55
N GLN A 255 -7.09 -13.54 4.36
CA GLN A 255 -5.99 -12.58 4.18
C GLN A 255 -6.42 -11.17 4.55
N ARG A 256 -7.60 -10.71 4.12
CA ARG A 256 -8.15 -9.41 4.50
C ARG A 256 -8.31 -9.29 6.01
N LEU A 257 -8.84 -10.33 6.66
CA LEU A 257 -8.98 -10.38 8.11
C LEU A 257 -7.63 -10.28 8.83
N LEU A 258 -6.59 -10.92 8.30
CA LEU A 258 -5.24 -10.84 8.83
C LEU A 258 -4.64 -9.43 8.67
N LEU A 259 -4.82 -8.79 7.52
CA LEU A 259 -4.31 -7.46 7.23
C LEU A 259 -4.98 -6.35 8.04
N GLN A 260 -6.28 -6.50 8.33
CA GLN A 260 -7.08 -5.52 9.08
C GLN A 260 -6.97 -5.64 10.61
N ALA A 261 -6.13 -6.53 11.13
CA ALA A 261 -6.06 -6.79 12.57
C ALA A 261 -5.14 -5.78 13.29
N PRO A 262 -5.68 -4.80 14.05
CA PRO A 262 -4.89 -3.72 14.66
C PRO A 262 -4.02 -4.19 15.83
N ALA A 263 -4.41 -5.27 16.49
CA ALA A 263 -3.77 -5.79 17.72
C ALA A 263 -2.85 -6.99 17.49
N GLY A 264 -2.36 -7.18 16.27
CA GLY A 264 -1.53 -8.33 15.89
C GLY A 264 -2.31 -9.42 15.15
N LEU A 265 -1.57 -10.27 14.45
CA LEU A 265 -2.14 -11.26 13.55
C LEU A 265 -2.93 -12.34 14.34
N PRO A 266 -4.23 -12.53 14.05
CA PRO A 266 -5.07 -13.46 14.78
C PRO A 266 -4.69 -14.91 14.51
N SER A 267 -4.92 -15.78 15.51
CA SER A 267 -4.76 -17.21 15.36
C SER A 267 -5.81 -17.84 14.44
N LEU A 268 -5.59 -19.09 14.01
CA LEU A 268 -6.59 -19.87 13.27
C LEU A 268 -7.95 -19.89 13.98
N GLN A 269 -7.96 -20.10 15.30
CA GLN A 269 -9.19 -20.13 16.10
C GLN A 269 -9.90 -18.79 16.13
N ALA A 270 -9.13 -17.70 16.30
CA ALA A 270 -9.68 -16.35 16.31
C ALA A 270 -10.25 -15.97 14.92
N SER A 271 -9.53 -16.33 13.85
CA SER A 271 -9.95 -16.12 12.47
C SER A 271 -11.21 -16.91 12.12
N ALA A 272 -11.26 -18.18 12.50
CA ALA A 272 -12.43 -19.03 12.30
C ALA A 272 -13.68 -18.45 12.98
N ARG A 273 -13.55 -18.00 14.25
CA ARG A 273 -14.65 -17.34 14.97
C ARG A 273 -15.17 -16.09 14.27
N ARG A 274 -14.25 -15.22 13.78
CA ARG A 274 -14.63 -14.01 13.04
C ARG A 274 -15.34 -14.32 11.72
N LEU A 275 -14.95 -15.43 11.07
CA LEU A 275 -15.58 -15.91 9.84
C LEU A 275 -16.83 -16.78 10.09
N ARG A 276 -17.26 -16.93 11.36
CA ARG A 276 -18.40 -17.79 11.77
C ARG A 276 -18.23 -19.24 11.32
N LEU A 277 -17.01 -19.75 11.35
CA LEU A 277 -16.64 -21.12 11.01
C LEU A 277 -16.01 -21.84 12.21
N SER A 278 -16.07 -23.16 12.23
CA SER A 278 -15.20 -23.94 13.11
C SER A 278 -13.76 -23.97 12.57
N PRO A 279 -12.72 -24.08 13.41
CA PRO A 279 -11.32 -24.21 12.94
C PRO A 279 -11.13 -25.38 11.95
N ARG A 280 -11.82 -26.49 12.17
CA ARG A 280 -11.81 -27.66 11.27
C ARG A 280 -12.43 -27.34 9.92
N THR A 281 -13.56 -26.63 9.90
CA THR A 281 -14.21 -26.22 8.65
C THR A 281 -13.36 -25.23 7.87
N LEU A 282 -12.77 -24.24 8.57
CA LEU A 282 -11.85 -23.28 7.95
C LEU A 282 -10.67 -24.00 7.30
N HIS A 283 -10.00 -24.89 8.05
CA HIS A 283 -8.86 -25.65 7.54
C HIS A 283 -9.25 -26.47 6.30
N ARG A 284 -10.33 -27.27 6.37
CA ARG A 284 -10.78 -28.11 5.27
C ARG A 284 -11.03 -27.29 4.00
N ARG A 285 -11.80 -26.18 4.11
CA ARG A 285 -12.15 -25.34 2.95
C ARG A 285 -10.96 -24.64 2.35
N LEU A 286 -9.95 -24.25 3.14
CA LEU A 286 -8.72 -23.69 2.61
C LEU A 286 -7.91 -24.74 1.84
N VAL A 287 -7.86 -26.00 2.32
CA VAL A 287 -7.22 -27.10 1.60
C VAL A 287 -7.94 -27.39 0.29
N GLU A 288 -9.28 -27.35 0.26
CA GLU A 288 -10.09 -27.48 -0.96
C GLU A 288 -9.77 -26.37 -1.98
N GLN A 289 -9.35 -25.19 -1.51
CA GLN A 289 -8.86 -24.07 -2.35
C GLN A 289 -7.33 -24.13 -2.66
N GLY A 290 -6.67 -25.23 -2.34
CA GLY A 290 -5.24 -25.42 -2.62
C GLY A 290 -4.29 -24.62 -1.72
N THR A 291 -4.76 -24.10 -0.58
CA THR A 291 -3.96 -23.30 0.35
C THR A 291 -4.15 -23.74 1.81
N SER A 292 -3.50 -23.06 2.74
CA SER A 292 -3.66 -23.28 4.17
C SER A 292 -3.58 -21.96 4.94
N PHE A 293 -4.18 -21.93 6.13
CA PHE A 293 -4.08 -20.76 7.02
C PHE A 293 -2.64 -20.34 7.29
N ARG A 294 -1.74 -21.32 7.42
CA ARG A 294 -0.31 -21.07 7.64
C ARG A 294 0.35 -20.38 6.43
N GLN A 295 0.02 -20.81 5.22
CA GLN A 295 0.52 -20.16 4.00
C GLN A 295 0.03 -18.72 3.90
N LEU A 296 -1.27 -18.48 4.09
CA LEU A 296 -1.85 -17.13 4.06
C LEU A 296 -1.25 -16.24 5.16
N LEU A 297 -1.06 -16.77 6.35
CA LEU A 297 -0.42 -16.06 7.46
C LEU A 297 1.06 -15.73 7.15
N ASP A 298 1.79 -16.65 6.53
CA ASP A 298 3.18 -16.44 6.12
C ASP A 298 3.28 -15.38 5.00
N GLU A 299 2.36 -15.36 4.04
CA GLU A 299 2.28 -14.35 2.99
C GLU A 299 2.01 -12.95 3.56
N VAL A 300 1.05 -12.83 4.47
CA VAL A 300 0.75 -11.56 5.16
C VAL A 300 1.93 -11.11 6.01
N ARG A 301 2.55 -12.01 6.78
CA ARG A 301 3.75 -11.72 7.56
C ARG A 301 4.89 -11.21 6.68
N HIS A 302 5.07 -11.84 5.53
CA HIS A 302 6.10 -11.46 4.56
C HIS A 302 5.87 -10.04 4.05
N SER A 303 4.65 -9.70 3.58
CA SER A 303 4.30 -8.36 3.09
C SER A 303 4.51 -7.30 4.17
N LEU A 304 4.01 -7.55 5.39
CA LEU A 304 4.19 -6.64 6.51
C LEU A 304 5.66 -6.51 6.95
N ALA A 305 6.45 -7.59 6.89
CA ALA A 305 7.88 -7.55 7.15
C ALA A 305 8.61 -6.64 6.17
N LEU A 306 8.34 -6.77 4.87
CA LEU A 306 8.93 -5.93 3.84
C LEU A 306 8.61 -4.46 4.07
N ALA A 307 7.34 -4.11 4.34
CA ALA A 307 6.91 -2.76 4.63
C ALA A 307 7.63 -2.18 5.87
N GLN A 308 7.72 -2.95 6.97
CA GLN A 308 8.39 -2.50 8.20
C GLN A 308 9.92 -2.43 8.07
N LEU A 309 10.53 -3.31 7.29
CA LEU A 309 11.97 -3.26 7.02
C LEU A 309 12.35 -2.06 6.13
N ARG A 310 11.52 -1.71 5.14
CA ARG A 310 11.68 -0.50 4.32
C ARG A 310 11.56 0.76 5.16
N SER A 311 10.64 0.81 6.11
CA SER A 311 10.47 1.96 7.00
C SER A 311 11.67 2.25 7.89
N GLY A 312 12.56 1.29 8.11
CA GLY A 312 13.81 1.43 8.87
C GLY A 312 13.66 1.72 10.37
N ARG A 313 12.45 2.02 10.84
CA ARG A 313 12.18 2.55 12.20
C ARG A 313 12.22 1.53 13.30
N SER A 314 11.90 0.29 13.00
CA SER A 314 11.76 -0.76 14.00
C SER A 314 12.99 -1.65 14.01
N SER A 315 13.44 -2.07 15.18
CA SER A 315 14.44 -3.11 15.26
C SER A 315 13.89 -4.43 14.66
N ILE A 316 14.78 -5.32 14.26
CA ILE A 316 14.38 -6.63 13.71
C ILE A 316 13.59 -7.42 14.76
N GLU A 317 13.93 -7.26 16.02
CA GLU A 317 13.24 -7.83 17.17
C GLU A 317 11.80 -7.27 17.28
N ALA A 318 11.66 -5.95 17.21
CA ALA A 318 10.33 -5.30 17.27
C ALA A 318 9.43 -5.72 16.11
N ILE A 319 10.00 -5.89 14.90
CA ILE A 319 9.28 -6.41 13.74
C ILE A 319 8.83 -7.84 14.00
N ALA A 320 9.73 -8.70 14.48
CA ALA A 320 9.42 -10.10 14.79
C ALA A 320 8.23 -10.22 15.76
N TYR A 321 8.26 -9.47 16.87
CA TYR A 321 7.16 -9.47 17.84
C TYR A 321 5.84 -8.97 17.26
N ARG A 322 5.84 -7.88 16.49
CA ARG A 322 4.63 -7.35 15.83
C ARG A 322 4.01 -8.35 14.86
N LEU A 323 4.85 -9.14 14.19
CA LEU A 323 4.41 -10.20 13.27
C LEU A 323 3.99 -11.49 13.99
N GLY A 324 4.01 -11.48 15.33
CA GLY A 324 3.58 -12.61 16.15
C GLY A 324 4.59 -13.76 16.22
N TYR A 325 5.88 -13.47 16.08
CA TYR A 325 6.95 -14.43 16.38
C TYR A 325 7.33 -14.34 17.86
N THR A 326 7.57 -15.48 18.47
CA THR A 326 8.02 -15.58 19.86
C THR A 326 9.46 -15.11 20.07
N ASP A 327 10.26 -15.20 19.00
CA ASP A 327 11.66 -14.75 19.00
C ASP A 327 12.10 -14.28 17.62
N SER A 328 13.15 -13.44 17.59
CA SER A 328 13.69 -12.88 16.35
C SER A 328 14.42 -13.90 15.47
N ALA A 329 14.89 -15.03 16.04
CA ALA A 329 15.58 -16.06 15.28
C ALA A 329 14.61 -16.82 14.36
N ASN A 330 13.41 -17.11 14.86
CA ASN A 330 12.32 -17.70 14.06
C ASN A 330 11.92 -16.77 12.91
N PHE A 331 11.79 -15.48 13.18
CA PHE A 331 11.51 -14.47 12.13
C PHE A 331 12.64 -14.43 11.10
N ARG A 332 13.92 -14.37 11.52
CA ARG A 332 15.08 -14.33 10.61
C ARG A 332 15.12 -15.56 9.69
N ARG A 333 14.82 -16.75 10.22
CA ARG A 333 14.72 -17.97 9.40
C ARG A 333 13.58 -17.92 8.41
N ALA A 334 12.40 -17.48 8.82
CA ALA A 334 11.25 -17.33 7.95
C ALA A 334 11.52 -16.29 6.84
N PHE A 335 12.05 -15.13 7.18
CA PHE A 335 12.37 -14.08 6.21
C PHE A 335 13.44 -14.52 5.20
N LYS A 336 14.50 -15.22 5.67
CA LYS A 336 15.50 -15.78 4.75
C LYS A 336 14.90 -16.83 3.79
N ARG A 337 13.93 -17.61 4.25
CA ARG A 337 13.20 -18.54 3.39
C ARG A 337 12.39 -17.83 2.33
N TRP A 338 11.77 -16.65 2.64
CA TRP A 338 10.96 -15.88 1.71
C TRP A 338 11.78 -15.07 0.71
N GLN A 339 12.87 -14.43 1.18
CA GLN A 339 13.66 -13.46 0.41
C GLN A 339 15.05 -13.95 -0.01
N GLY A 340 15.46 -15.14 0.41
CA GLY A 340 16.80 -15.66 0.15
C GLY A 340 17.90 -15.02 1.01
N VAL A 341 17.68 -13.86 1.60
CA VAL A 341 18.66 -13.09 2.40
C VAL A 341 18.12 -12.77 3.79
N ALA A 342 19.02 -12.48 4.75
CA ALA A 342 18.61 -12.11 6.10
C ALA A 342 17.96 -10.71 6.14
N PRO A 343 17.00 -10.44 7.07
CA PRO A 343 16.28 -9.18 7.14
C PRO A 343 17.20 -7.95 7.31
N GLY A 344 18.28 -8.08 8.07
CA GLY A 344 19.27 -7.00 8.22
C GLY A 344 20.06 -6.71 6.94
N GLN A 345 20.37 -7.74 6.16
CA GLN A 345 21.02 -7.59 4.86
C GLN A 345 20.07 -6.96 3.84
N TRP A 346 18.83 -7.43 3.80
CA TRP A 346 17.79 -6.88 2.94
C TRP A 346 17.52 -5.39 3.22
N ARG A 347 17.45 -5.02 4.51
CA ARG A 347 17.31 -3.61 4.93
C ARG A 347 18.44 -2.73 4.41
N ARG A 348 19.71 -3.20 4.48
CA ARG A 348 20.88 -2.45 3.96
C ARG A 348 20.83 -2.25 2.46
N VAL A 349 20.45 -3.30 1.71
CA VAL A 349 20.28 -3.20 0.25
C VAL A 349 19.21 -2.17 -0.11
N CYS A 350 18.07 -2.19 0.59
CA CYS A 350 17.01 -1.20 0.38
C CYS A 350 17.39 0.23 0.82
N ALA A 351 18.35 0.37 1.75
CA ALA A 351 18.88 1.66 2.18
C ALA A 351 20.02 2.19 1.29
N GLY A 352 20.29 1.55 0.15
CA GLY A 352 21.36 1.96 -0.77
C GLY A 352 22.79 1.73 -0.25
N VAL A 353 22.97 0.97 0.84
CA VAL A 353 24.29 0.65 1.38
C VAL A 353 24.83 -0.60 0.67
N PRO A 354 25.94 -0.54 -0.08
CA PRO A 354 26.51 -1.68 -0.80
C PRO A 354 26.84 -2.81 0.19
N ALA A 355 26.62 -4.06 -0.23
CA ALA A 355 26.78 -5.29 0.56
C ALA A 355 28.28 -5.65 0.83
N GLY A 356 29.16 -4.69 1.07
CA GLY A 356 30.60 -4.91 1.13
C GLY A 356 31.37 -4.42 2.38
N THR A 357 30.74 -3.68 3.30
CA THR A 357 31.49 -3.03 4.39
C THR A 357 31.49 -3.78 5.74
N GLY A 358 30.99 -5.01 5.77
CA GLY A 358 30.91 -5.80 7.02
C GLY A 358 32.06 -6.80 7.25
N VAL A 359 32.93 -7.03 6.28
CA VAL A 359 34.05 -7.99 6.39
C VAL A 359 35.36 -7.28 6.69
N GLU A 360 35.58 -6.10 6.11
CA GLU A 360 36.82 -5.32 6.34
C GLU A 360 36.88 -4.70 7.74
N ALA A 361 35.75 -4.31 8.33
CA ALA A 361 35.72 -3.77 9.70
C ALA A 361 35.95 -4.84 10.79
N ARG A 362 35.80 -6.13 10.48
CA ARG A 362 36.15 -7.22 11.40
C ARG A 362 37.62 -7.67 11.30
N GLN A 363 38.29 -7.42 10.18
CA GLN A 363 39.71 -7.69 10.03
C GLN A 363 40.58 -6.56 10.59
N ALA A 364 40.11 -5.31 10.55
CA ALA A 364 40.80 -4.19 11.20
C ALA A 364 40.73 -4.21 12.74
N ALA A 365 39.71 -4.85 13.32
CA ALA A 365 39.56 -4.99 14.78
C ALA A 365 40.27 -6.21 15.38
N LEU A 366 40.87 -7.07 14.55
CA LEU A 366 41.62 -8.27 14.99
C LEU A 366 43.12 -8.17 14.65
N GLY A 367 43.59 -7.02 14.18
CA GLY A 367 44.96 -6.84 13.71
C GLY A 367 45.91 -6.07 14.63
N ASP A 368 45.48 -5.55 15.78
CA ASP A 368 46.36 -4.84 16.74
C ASP A 368 46.33 -5.53 18.11
N GLY A 369 47.01 -6.62 18.19
CA GLY A 369 47.30 -7.32 19.45
C GLY A 369 48.37 -8.36 19.25
N ASP A 370 49.58 -7.97 19.42
CA ASP A 370 50.72 -8.75 19.90
C ASP A 370 51.96 -8.71 19.00
N ALA A 371 52.93 -7.92 19.42
CA ALA A 371 54.35 -8.16 19.29
C ALA A 371 55.06 -6.93 19.93
N SER A 372 55.72 -6.99 20.92
CA SER A 372 56.74 -7.72 21.58
C SER A 372 57.35 -6.88 22.68
N LYS A 373 57.43 -7.44 23.85
CA LYS A 373 58.34 -7.00 24.87
C LYS A 373 59.78 -7.16 24.37
N SER A 374 60.61 -6.11 24.50
CA SER A 374 62.02 -6.31 24.89
C SER A 374 62.50 -5.09 25.68
N VAL A 375 62.96 -5.43 26.84
CA VAL A 375 63.72 -4.75 27.84
C VAL A 375 64.98 -4.17 27.25
N ASP A 376 65.35 -2.88 27.58
CA ASP A 376 66.68 -2.58 28.10
C ASP A 376 66.71 -1.11 28.64
N LEU A 377 66.99 -1.02 29.91
CA LEU A 377 67.65 0.10 30.63
C LEU A 377 69.19 -0.15 30.61
N PRO A 378 70.11 0.74 30.97
CA PRO A 378 70.05 2.12 31.44
C PRO A 378 71.10 3.05 30.79
N ILE A 379 71.23 4.27 31.18
CA ILE A 379 72.41 4.98 31.71
C ILE A 379 72.25 6.50 31.46
N ALA A 380 72.20 7.29 32.53
CA ALA A 380 72.59 8.70 32.62
C ALA A 380 74.15 8.74 32.69
N PRO A 381 74.86 9.86 32.62
CA PRO A 381 74.55 11.21 33.06
C PRO A 381 75.08 12.32 32.09
N ASP A 382 74.59 13.48 32.21
CA ASP A 382 75.16 14.75 32.75
C ASP A 382 74.17 15.90 32.56
#